data_4b1e60cce6f253d3d4594a9cbdf592d3
#
_entry.id   4b1e60cce6f253d3d4594a9cbdf592d3
#
_cell.length_a   1.000
_cell.length_b   1.000
_cell.length_c   1.000
_cell.angle_alpha   90.00
_cell.angle_beta   90.00
_cell.angle_gamma   90.00
#
_symmetry.space_group_name_H-M   'P 1'
#
loop_
_entity.id
_entity.type
_entity.pdbx_description
1 polymer ?
#
loop_
_entity_poly.entity_id
_entity_poly.type
_entity_poly.pdbx_seq_one_letter_code
_entity_poly.pdbx_strand_id
1 'polypeptide(L)'
;EQVNALIDAGVDLFAVETMMSLQECRGAVLAIKETCGDTIPILVTLTFQDDMRTLFGTNPETAVIVMESMGVDAVGLNCSTGPDKMHEVVQRMLRVSSIPLVVKPNAGLPKLEDGKTTYDMDAEEFAKEMLPLAQMGATILGGCCGTTPLHIRKMIQNLENVKAEIPEKKQIRALTNERNFLEIDLDGAFSIVGERINPTGKKNLQEELRQKKMDLVIDMAEEQVAKGAKILDVNMGTNGIDEKEMMLMAVNELTLAVDVPLCIDSSYVDIVEEALRIYPGRALINSISLEPEKIKHLIPAAKKYGAMFILLPLSDKGLPENLEEKKEQVL
;
A
#
# COMPACT_ATOMS: atom_id res chain seq x y z
N GLU A 1 -1.52 -12.02 -18.97
CA GLU A 1 -2.04 -11.91 -20.35
C GLU A 1 -2.29 -10.46 -20.75
N GLN A 2 -3.11 -9.68 -20.01
CA GLN A 2 -3.45 -8.29 -20.33
C GLN A 2 -2.21 -7.39 -20.43
N VAL A 3 -1.27 -7.48 -19.48
CA VAL A 3 -0.02 -6.72 -19.49
C VAL A 3 0.81 -7.02 -20.74
N ASN A 4 0.96 -8.30 -21.11
CA ASN A 4 1.70 -8.70 -22.32
C ASN A 4 1.06 -8.13 -23.58
N ALA A 5 -0.28 -8.21 -23.71
CA ALA A 5 -0.98 -7.67 -24.87
C ALA A 5 -0.81 -6.15 -25.01
N LEU A 6 -0.77 -5.41 -23.90
CA LEU A 6 -0.53 -3.97 -23.89
C LEU A 6 0.92 -3.64 -24.28
N ILE A 7 1.90 -4.39 -23.78
CA ILE A 7 3.31 -4.24 -24.14
C ILE A 7 3.51 -4.51 -25.63
N ASP A 8 2.93 -5.59 -26.14
CA ASP A 8 3.00 -5.94 -27.56
C ASP A 8 2.37 -4.87 -28.47
N ALA A 9 1.36 -4.16 -27.96
CA ALA A 9 0.73 -3.02 -28.63
C ALA A 9 1.56 -1.72 -28.55
N GLY A 10 2.66 -1.68 -27.78
CA GLY A 10 3.56 -0.55 -27.69
C GLY A 10 3.08 0.59 -26.79
N VAL A 11 2.52 0.27 -25.62
CA VAL A 11 2.09 1.31 -24.66
C VAL A 11 3.29 2.01 -24.02
N ASP A 12 3.16 3.31 -23.78
CA ASP A 12 4.17 4.16 -23.12
C ASP A 12 3.94 4.31 -21.61
N LEU A 13 2.76 3.92 -21.11
CA LEU A 13 2.32 4.08 -19.72
C LEU A 13 1.26 3.04 -19.40
N PHE A 14 1.34 2.46 -18.19
CA PHE A 14 0.24 1.70 -17.60
C PHE A 14 -0.60 2.57 -16.68
N ALA A 15 -1.90 2.64 -16.92
CA ALA A 15 -2.88 3.26 -16.05
C ALA A 15 -3.76 2.18 -15.40
N VAL A 16 -3.56 1.95 -14.11
CA VAL A 16 -4.38 1.07 -13.27
C VAL A 16 -5.43 1.95 -12.59
N GLU A 17 -6.67 1.96 -13.11
CA GLU A 17 -7.64 3.00 -12.77
C GLU A 17 -8.93 2.46 -12.14
N THR A 18 -9.60 3.33 -11.37
CA THR A 18 -10.91 3.08 -10.75
C THR A 18 -10.87 1.88 -9.80
N MET A 19 -9.75 1.74 -9.11
CA MET A 19 -9.52 0.63 -8.20
C MET A 19 -10.23 0.88 -6.87
N MET A 20 -10.80 -0.18 -6.31
CA MET A 20 -11.53 -0.14 -5.03
C MET A 20 -10.85 -0.98 -3.95
N SER A 21 -10.01 -1.93 -4.35
CA SER A 21 -9.24 -2.82 -3.48
C SER A 21 -7.75 -2.54 -3.60
N LEU A 22 -7.10 -2.33 -2.47
CA LEU A 22 -5.65 -2.13 -2.40
C LEU A 22 -4.90 -3.42 -2.79
N GLN A 23 -5.45 -4.57 -2.44
CA GLN A 23 -4.89 -5.87 -2.82
C GLN A 23 -4.90 -6.07 -4.33
N GLU A 24 -5.98 -5.69 -5.03
CA GLU A 24 -6.05 -5.74 -6.50
C GLU A 24 -5.07 -4.75 -7.15
N CYS A 25 -4.92 -3.54 -6.59
CA CYS A 25 -3.88 -2.59 -7.04
C CYS A 25 -2.49 -3.22 -6.96
N ARG A 26 -2.15 -3.82 -5.82
CA ARG A 26 -0.88 -4.51 -5.63
C ARG A 26 -0.68 -5.63 -6.64
N GLY A 27 -1.70 -6.45 -6.87
CA GLY A 27 -1.68 -7.53 -7.87
C GLY A 27 -1.40 -7.02 -9.28
N ALA A 28 -2.05 -5.92 -9.69
CA ALA A 28 -1.81 -5.29 -10.99
C ALA A 28 -0.38 -4.72 -11.11
N VAL A 29 0.09 -3.98 -10.09
CA VAL A 29 1.46 -3.43 -10.06
C VAL A 29 2.51 -4.54 -10.10
N LEU A 30 2.33 -5.63 -9.33
CA LEU A 30 3.22 -6.77 -9.35
C LEU A 30 3.23 -7.45 -10.73
N ALA A 31 2.08 -7.65 -11.36
CA ALA A 31 1.98 -8.23 -12.69
C ALA A 31 2.75 -7.40 -13.74
N ILE A 32 2.65 -6.07 -13.67
CA ILE A 32 3.39 -5.17 -14.58
C ILE A 32 4.89 -5.28 -14.30
N LYS A 33 5.32 -5.11 -13.06
CA LYS A 33 6.74 -5.13 -12.68
C LYS A 33 7.42 -6.49 -12.90
N GLU A 34 6.72 -7.58 -12.70
CA GLU A 34 7.23 -8.93 -13.00
C GLU A 34 7.36 -9.18 -14.50
N THR A 35 6.62 -8.46 -15.34
CA THR A 35 6.66 -8.63 -16.80
C THR A 35 7.68 -7.71 -17.46
N CYS A 36 7.78 -6.44 -17.07
CA CYS A 36 8.64 -5.46 -17.74
C CYS A 36 9.58 -4.67 -16.82
N GLY A 37 9.64 -5.02 -15.52
CA GLY A 37 10.46 -4.29 -14.54
C GLY A 37 9.96 -2.85 -14.35
N ASP A 38 10.92 -1.92 -14.27
CA ASP A 38 10.67 -0.47 -14.13
C ASP A 38 10.82 0.28 -15.47
N THR A 39 10.61 -0.41 -16.62
CA THR A 39 10.85 0.19 -17.96
C THR A 39 9.68 1.02 -18.47
N ILE A 40 8.47 0.75 -18.04
CA ILE A 40 7.23 1.46 -18.43
C ILE A 40 6.60 2.05 -17.17
N PRO A 41 6.35 3.36 -17.13
CA PRO A 41 5.76 4.02 -15.96
C PRO A 41 4.38 3.45 -15.58
N ILE A 42 4.09 3.47 -14.29
CA ILE A 42 2.83 2.97 -13.73
C ILE A 42 2.12 4.11 -12.98
N LEU A 43 0.90 4.38 -13.37
CA LEU A 43 -0.01 5.29 -12.71
C LEU A 43 -1.14 4.48 -12.08
N VAL A 44 -1.43 4.72 -10.79
CA VAL A 44 -2.51 4.03 -10.07
C VAL A 44 -3.51 5.04 -9.53
N THR A 45 -4.80 4.85 -9.82
CA THR A 45 -5.86 5.66 -9.20
C THR A 45 -6.92 4.80 -8.54
N LEU A 46 -7.30 5.19 -7.33
CA LEU A 46 -8.34 4.54 -6.54
C LEU A 46 -9.61 5.41 -6.52
N THR A 47 -10.73 4.78 -6.24
CA THR A 47 -12.02 5.45 -6.11
C THR A 47 -12.41 5.49 -4.63
N PHE A 48 -12.62 6.71 -4.12
CA PHE A 48 -13.01 6.97 -2.73
C PHE A 48 -14.48 7.36 -2.67
N GLN A 49 -15.18 6.88 -1.63
CA GLN A 49 -16.57 7.21 -1.34
C GLN A 49 -16.68 8.49 -0.49
N ASP A 50 -17.90 8.88 -0.12
CA ASP A 50 -18.15 10.10 0.68
C ASP A 50 -17.51 10.05 2.08
N ASP A 51 -17.22 8.86 2.61
CA ASP A 51 -16.48 8.65 3.86
C ASP A 51 -14.95 8.74 3.69
N MET A 52 -14.49 9.11 2.50
CA MET A 52 -13.06 9.17 2.12
C MET A 52 -12.34 7.83 2.19
N ARG A 53 -13.07 6.73 2.04
CA ARG A 53 -12.50 5.39 1.96
C ARG A 53 -12.86 4.72 0.64
N THR A 54 -12.03 3.80 0.19
CA THR A 54 -12.42 2.91 -0.91
C THR A 54 -13.52 1.96 -0.44
N LEU A 55 -14.15 1.23 -1.36
CA LEU A 55 -15.17 0.22 -1.02
C LEU A 55 -14.65 -0.81 0.02
N PHE A 56 -13.38 -1.16 -0.01
CA PHE A 56 -12.75 -2.09 0.93
C PHE A 56 -12.14 -1.42 2.16
N GLY A 57 -12.44 -0.12 2.35
CA GLY A 57 -12.11 0.62 3.57
C GLY A 57 -10.73 1.28 3.60
N THR A 58 -9.97 1.24 2.51
CA THR A 58 -8.65 1.87 2.41
C THR A 58 -8.75 3.39 2.51
N ASN A 59 -8.02 4.01 3.43
CA ASN A 59 -7.94 5.47 3.53
C ASN A 59 -6.91 6.05 2.52
N PRO A 60 -6.97 7.36 2.22
CA PRO A 60 -6.13 8.01 1.21
C PRO A 60 -4.63 7.87 1.47
N GLU A 61 -4.21 8.02 2.72
CA GLU A 61 -2.80 7.93 3.10
C GLU A 61 -2.25 6.50 2.92
N THR A 62 -3.02 5.51 3.32
CA THR A 62 -2.64 4.09 3.14
C THR A 62 -2.46 3.75 1.67
N ALA A 63 -3.36 4.20 0.80
CA ALA A 63 -3.26 4.00 -0.63
C ALA A 63 -1.94 4.57 -1.20
N VAL A 64 -1.60 5.80 -0.84
CA VAL A 64 -0.35 6.45 -1.27
C VAL A 64 0.87 5.70 -0.74
N ILE A 65 0.92 5.44 0.58
CA ILE A 65 2.07 4.79 1.23
C ILE A 65 2.37 3.43 0.59
N VAL A 66 1.33 2.62 0.35
CA VAL A 66 1.53 1.29 -0.24
C VAL A 66 1.96 1.40 -1.71
N MET A 67 1.28 2.19 -2.52
CA MET A 67 1.60 2.31 -3.95
C MET A 67 2.99 2.93 -4.17
N GLU A 68 3.32 4.00 -3.45
CA GLU A 68 4.65 4.63 -3.53
C GLU A 68 5.75 3.66 -3.06
N SER A 69 5.51 2.90 -1.97
CA SER A 69 6.50 1.92 -1.48
C SER A 69 6.76 0.79 -2.47
N MET A 70 5.80 0.45 -3.31
CA MET A 70 5.94 -0.52 -4.41
C MET A 70 6.57 0.11 -5.66
N GLY A 71 6.87 1.42 -5.65
CA GLY A 71 7.55 2.11 -6.73
C GLY A 71 6.68 2.36 -7.95
N VAL A 72 5.42 2.77 -7.77
CA VAL A 72 4.64 3.37 -8.86
C VAL A 72 5.11 4.80 -9.13
N ASP A 73 4.90 5.31 -10.33
CA ASP A 73 5.41 6.63 -10.75
C ASP A 73 4.42 7.76 -10.46
N ALA A 74 3.14 7.44 -10.34
CA ALA A 74 2.10 8.37 -9.93
C ALA A 74 0.95 7.63 -9.23
N VAL A 75 0.33 8.27 -8.24
CA VAL A 75 -0.80 7.74 -7.50
C VAL A 75 -1.89 8.79 -7.39
N GLY A 76 -3.14 8.38 -7.23
CA GLY A 76 -4.21 9.36 -7.08
C GLY A 76 -5.60 8.79 -6.98
N LEU A 77 -6.56 9.57 -7.43
CA LEU A 77 -7.96 9.22 -7.36
C LEU A 77 -8.70 9.57 -8.66
N ASN A 78 -9.74 8.81 -8.95
CA ASN A 78 -10.62 9.10 -10.07
C ASN A 78 -12.05 8.64 -9.78
N CYS A 79 -13.00 9.14 -10.58
CA CYS A 79 -14.40 8.76 -10.51
C CYS A 79 -15.10 9.16 -9.18
N SER A 80 -16.19 8.50 -8.83
CA SER A 80 -17.07 8.69 -7.66
C SER A 80 -17.80 10.04 -7.64
N THR A 81 -17.10 11.14 -7.51
CA THR A 81 -17.69 12.49 -7.29
C THR A 81 -17.13 13.51 -8.25
N GLY A 82 -17.70 14.73 -8.21
CA GLY A 82 -17.13 15.92 -8.85
C GLY A 82 -15.89 16.46 -8.12
N PRO A 83 -15.15 17.38 -8.76
CA PRO A 83 -13.93 17.95 -8.19
C PRO A 83 -14.18 18.73 -6.88
N ASP A 84 -15.34 19.29 -6.70
CA ASP A 84 -15.77 20.02 -5.50
C ASP A 84 -15.70 19.20 -4.21
N LYS A 85 -15.83 17.88 -4.31
CA LYS A 85 -15.81 16.95 -3.16
C LYS A 85 -14.47 16.23 -2.95
N MET A 86 -13.47 16.46 -3.80
CA MET A 86 -12.19 15.75 -3.72
C MET A 86 -11.12 16.43 -2.87
N HIS A 87 -11.34 17.67 -2.42
CA HIS A 87 -10.34 18.50 -1.73
C HIS A 87 -9.70 17.80 -0.52
N GLU A 88 -10.50 17.21 0.36
CA GLU A 88 -10.01 16.58 1.57
C GLU A 88 -9.20 15.31 1.27
N VAL A 89 -9.67 14.49 0.33
CA VAL A 89 -8.93 13.30 -0.11
C VAL A 89 -7.59 13.70 -0.72
N VAL A 90 -7.58 14.70 -1.61
CA VAL A 90 -6.35 15.24 -2.23
C VAL A 90 -5.38 15.76 -1.18
N GLN A 91 -5.87 16.55 -0.20
CA GLN A 91 -5.03 17.07 0.89
C GLN A 91 -4.39 15.95 1.71
N ARG A 92 -5.16 14.91 2.05
CA ARG A 92 -4.68 13.76 2.80
C ARG A 92 -3.63 12.96 2.02
N MET A 93 -3.86 12.73 0.72
CA MET A 93 -2.87 12.07 -0.14
C MET A 93 -1.59 12.87 -0.27
N LEU A 94 -1.69 14.20 -0.51
CA LEU A 94 -0.53 15.10 -0.62
C LEU A 94 0.30 15.16 0.65
N ARG A 95 -0.29 14.95 1.82
CA ARG A 95 0.44 14.94 3.10
C ARG A 95 1.54 13.89 3.13
N VAL A 96 1.33 12.75 2.48
CA VAL A 96 2.25 11.60 2.52
C VAL A 96 2.90 11.27 1.18
N SER A 97 2.44 11.83 0.06
CA SER A 97 2.98 11.54 -1.26
C SER A 97 4.29 12.29 -1.54
N SER A 98 5.26 11.58 -2.12
CA SER A 98 6.51 12.11 -2.70
C SER A 98 6.56 11.97 -4.23
N ILE A 99 5.49 11.48 -4.84
CA ILE A 99 5.33 11.27 -6.28
C ILE A 99 4.15 12.08 -6.81
N PRO A 100 4.05 12.32 -8.14
CA PRO A 100 2.95 13.03 -8.76
C PRO A 100 1.58 12.52 -8.33
N LEU A 101 0.66 13.44 -7.96
CA LEU A 101 -0.70 13.10 -7.61
C LEU A 101 -1.64 13.27 -8.81
N VAL A 102 -2.40 12.22 -9.10
CA VAL A 102 -3.38 12.17 -10.19
C VAL A 102 -4.78 12.48 -9.67
N VAL A 103 -5.49 13.40 -10.31
CA VAL A 103 -6.89 13.71 -9.96
C VAL A 103 -7.75 13.77 -11.23
N LYS A 104 -8.69 12.82 -11.35
CA LYS A 104 -9.59 12.70 -12.50
C LYS A 104 -11.05 12.52 -12.05
N PRO A 105 -11.75 13.59 -11.63
CA PRO A 105 -13.12 13.54 -11.16
C PRO A 105 -14.13 13.30 -12.28
N ASN A 106 -15.36 12.97 -11.90
CA ASN A 106 -16.52 13.05 -12.79
C ASN A 106 -16.92 14.52 -13.02
N ALA A 107 -17.74 14.75 -14.03
CA ALA A 107 -18.39 16.05 -14.24
C ALA A 107 -19.59 16.21 -13.28
N GLY A 108 -19.35 16.15 -11.98
CA GLY A 108 -20.37 16.15 -10.92
C GLY A 108 -20.90 14.74 -10.62
N LEU A 109 -22.13 14.68 -10.09
CA LEU A 109 -22.80 13.44 -9.72
C LEU A 109 -23.64 12.89 -10.86
N PRO A 110 -23.71 11.56 -11.04
CA PRO A 110 -24.58 10.95 -12.04
C PRO A 110 -26.06 11.14 -11.68
N LYS A 111 -26.87 11.54 -12.67
CA LYS A 111 -28.32 11.62 -12.59
C LYS A 111 -28.94 10.75 -13.67
N LEU A 112 -30.11 10.19 -13.39
CA LEU A 112 -30.88 9.45 -14.38
C LEU A 112 -31.97 10.35 -14.93
N GLU A 113 -31.83 10.79 -16.18
CA GLU A 113 -32.82 11.59 -16.90
C GLU A 113 -33.25 10.89 -18.16
N ASP A 114 -34.54 10.64 -18.31
CA ASP A 114 -35.15 9.94 -19.48
C ASP A 114 -34.44 8.60 -19.80
N GLY A 115 -34.03 7.84 -18.78
CA GLY A 115 -33.36 6.55 -18.93
C GLY A 115 -31.89 6.64 -19.37
N LYS A 116 -31.31 7.84 -19.39
CA LYS A 116 -29.89 8.07 -19.69
C LYS A 116 -29.18 8.67 -18.48
N THR A 117 -27.93 8.25 -18.28
CA THR A 117 -27.08 8.85 -17.26
C THR A 117 -26.56 10.19 -17.76
N THR A 118 -26.87 11.26 -17.04
CA THR A 118 -26.34 12.60 -17.23
C THR A 118 -25.49 13.01 -16.01
N TYR A 119 -24.73 14.09 -16.14
CA TYR A 119 -23.90 14.64 -15.07
C TYR A 119 -24.24 16.12 -14.90
N ASP A 120 -24.24 16.60 -13.65
CA ASP A 120 -24.82 17.89 -13.30
C ASP A 120 -23.85 19.07 -13.34
N MET A 121 -22.56 18.83 -13.59
CA MET A 121 -21.54 19.88 -13.63
C MET A 121 -21.18 20.22 -15.08
N ASP A 122 -21.31 21.47 -15.44
CA ASP A 122 -20.90 21.96 -16.76
C ASP A 122 -19.38 22.20 -16.85
N ALA A 123 -18.90 22.53 -18.05
CA ALA A 123 -17.47 22.67 -18.31
C ALA A 123 -16.82 23.88 -17.62
N GLU A 124 -17.57 24.97 -17.39
CA GLU A 124 -17.08 26.18 -16.69
C GLU A 124 -16.95 25.88 -15.18
N GLU A 125 -17.98 25.28 -14.59
CA GLU A 125 -17.99 24.90 -13.20
C GLU A 125 -16.92 23.84 -12.91
N PHE A 126 -16.82 22.80 -13.74
CA PHE A 126 -15.77 21.80 -13.65
C PHE A 126 -14.37 22.45 -13.64
N ALA A 127 -14.09 23.33 -14.60
CA ALA A 127 -12.80 24.00 -14.70
C ALA A 127 -12.51 24.88 -13.48
N LYS A 128 -13.51 25.54 -12.93
CA LYS A 128 -13.41 26.37 -11.73
C LYS A 128 -13.06 25.51 -10.50
N GLU A 129 -13.72 24.38 -10.31
CA GLU A 129 -13.49 23.49 -9.17
C GLU A 129 -12.20 22.66 -9.29
N MET A 130 -11.65 22.47 -10.50
CA MET A 130 -10.33 21.88 -10.70
C MET A 130 -9.16 22.78 -10.32
N LEU A 131 -9.35 24.10 -10.35
CA LEU A 131 -8.27 25.05 -10.05
C LEU A 131 -7.74 24.94 -8.61
N PRO A 132 -8.57 24.87 -7.56
CA PRO A 132 -8.08 24.67 -6.19
C PRO A 132 -7.29 23.35 -6.03
N LEU A 133 -7.71 22.27 -6.68
CA LEU A 133 -7.01 20.97 -6.61
C LEU A 133 -5.60 21.07 -7.21
N ALA A 134 -5.46 21.76 -8.34
CA ALA A 134 -4.16 22.04 -8.95
C ALA A 134 -3.28 22.94 -8.04
N GLN A 135 -3.86 23.97 -7.44
CA GLN A 135 -3.14 24.87 -6.52
C GLN A 135 -2.70 24.18 -5.23
N MET A 136 -3.40 23.14 -4.80
CA MET A 136 -3.00 22.30 -3.66
C MET A 136 -1.79 21.41 -3.97
N GLY A 137 -1.47 21.17 -5.26
CA GLY A 137 -0.34 20.35 -5.68
C GLY A 137 -0.73 19.08 -6.45
N ALA A 138 -1.99 18.91 -6.86
CA ALA A 138 -2.33 17.86 -7.82
C ALA A 138 -1.60 18.10 -9.15
N THR A 139 -0.84 17.11 -9.61
CA THR A 139 0.15 17.27 -10.68
C THR A 139 -0.38 16.80 -12.03
N ILE A 140 -1.14 15.71 -12.05
CA ILE A 140 -1.72 15.11 -13.25
C ILE A 140 -3.24 15.27 -13.15
N LEU A 141 -3.82 16.05 -14.04
CA LEU A 141 -5.22 16.41 -13.99
C LEU A 141 -5.95 15.92 -15.25
N GLY A 142 -7.17 15.50 -15.06
CA GLY A 142 -8.02 15.03 -16.15
C GLY A 142 -9.48 14.99 -15.74
N GLY A 143 -10.21 14.11 -16.38
CA GLY A 143 -11.62 13.86 -16.08
C GLY A 143 -11.96 12.38 -16.21
N CYS A 144 -13.09 11.99 -15.62
CA CYS A 144 -13.66 10.66 -15.70
C CYS A 144 -15.07 10.74 -16.29
N CYS A 145 -16.05 10.10 -15.69
CA CYS A 145 -17.40 10.02 -16.22
C CYS A 145 -18.05 11.39 -16.41
N GLY A 146 -18.75 11.57 -17.52
CA GLY A 146 -19.44 12.81 -17.88
C GLY A 146 -18.54 13.91 -18.44
N THR A 147 -17.21 13.83 -18.32
CA THR A 147 -16.33 14.83 -18.92
C THR A 147 -16.24 14.71 -20.43
N THR A 148 -16.21 15.86 -21.10
CA THR A 148 -16.12 15.99 -22.54
C THR A 148 -14.85 16.76 -22.94
N PRO A 149 -14.48 16.80 -24.24
CA PRO A 149 -13.38 17.66 -24.69
C PRO A 149 -13.52 19.14 -24.28
N LEU A 150 -14.77 19.62 -24.11
CA LEU A 150 -14.99 21.00 -23.65
C LEU A 150 -14.57 21.19 -22.18
N HIS A 151 -14.88 20.24 -21.30
CA HIS A 151 -14.46 20.27 -19.91
C HIS A 151 -12.93 20.34 -19.80
N ILE A 152 -12.23 19.47 -20.54
CA ILE A 152 -10.76 19.45 -20.54
C ILE A 152 -10.18 20.75 -21.10
N ARG A 153 -10.76 21.30 -22.19
CA ARG A 153 -10.31 22.58 -22.76
C ARG A 153 -10.46 23.73 -21.77
N LYS A 154 -11.61 23.81 -21.08
CA LYS A 154 -11.87 24.87 -20.09
C LYS A 154 -10.96 24.71 -18.87
N MET A 155 -10.74 23.49 -18.41
CA MET A 155 -9.78 23.20 -17.36
C MET A 155 -8.37 23.70 -17.73
N ILE A 156 -7.86 23.34 -18.92
CA ILE A 156 -6.54 23.77 -19.40
C ILE A 156 -6.44 25.30 -19.43
N GLN A 157 -7.47 25.99 -19.93
CA GLN A 157 -7.50 27.47 -19.96
C GLN A 157 -7.43 28.06 -18.55
N ASN A 158 -8.15 27.50 -17.58
CA ASN A 158 -8.14 27.96 -16.19
C ASN A 158 -6.80 27.70 -15.48
N LEU A 159 -6.07 26.67 -15.91
CA LEU A 159 -4.81 26.26 -15.31
C LEU A 159 -3.56 26.87 -15.99
N GLU A 160 -3.73 27.74 -16.99
CA GLU A 160 -2.62 28.29 -17.80
C GLU A 160 -1.50 28.91 -16.94
N ASN A 161 -1.86 29.51 -15.81
CA ASN A 161 -0.91 30.16 -14.90
C ASN A 161 -0.54 29.31 -13.67
N VAL A 162 -1.01 28.09 -13.58
CA VAL A 162 -0.67 27.15 -12.49
C VAL A 162 0.54 26.34 -12.89
N LYS A 163 1.60 26.39 -12.09
CA LYS A 163 2.77 25.54 -12.28
C LYS A 163 2.55 24.21 -11.56
N ALA A 164 2.71 23.13 -12.31
CA ALA A 164 2.76 21.81 -11.69
C ALA A 164 4.11 21.65 -10.96
N GLU A 165 4.05 21.32 -9.69
CA GLU A 165 5.23 21.05 -8.87
C GLU A 165 5.22 19.56 -8.47
N ILE A 166 6.35 18.89 -8.68
CA ILE A 166 6.50 17.52 -8.18
C ILE A 166 6.64 17.59 -6.66
N PRO A 167 5.89 16.80 -5.90
CA PRO A 167 5.98 16.81 -4.44
C PRO A 167 7.42 16.58 -3.96
N GLU A 168 7.80 17.29 -2.90
CA GLU A 168 9.09 17.06 -2.25
C GLU A 168 9.16 15.65 -1.68
N LYS A 169 10.36 15.05 -1.74
CA LYS A 169 10.57 13.71 -1.19
C LYS A 169 10.39 13.71 0.33
N LYS A 170 9.41 12.95 0.80
CA LYS A 170 9.11 12.75 2.21
C LYS A 170 9.67 11.41 2.69
N GLN A 171 10.16 11.37 3.91
CA GLN A 171 10.59 10.12 4.52
C GLN A 171 9.47 9.58 5.42
N ILE A 172 8.45 8.99 4.81
CA ILE A 172 7.35 8.38 5.55
C ILE A 172 7.77 6.99 6.03
N ARG A 173 8.00 6.87 7.34
CA ARG A 173 8.23 5.58 8.00
C ARG A 173 6.90 5.08 8.54
N ALA A 174 6.18 4.32 7.74
CA ALA A 174 4.88 3.80 8.13
C ALA A 174 4.70 2.35 7.70
N LEU A 175 4.05 1.58 8.55
CA LEU A 175 3.47 0.28 8.24
C LEU A 175 1.99 0.46 7.94
N THR A 176 1.42 -0.43 7.16
CA THR A 176 -0.02 -0.38 6.89
C THR A 176 -0.63 -1.78 6.93
N ASN A 177 -1.90 -1.84 7.31
CA ASN A 177 -2.78 -2.93 6.87
C ASN A 177 -3.47 -2.50 5.56
N GLU A 178 -4.58 -3.12 5.16
CA GLU A 178 -5.32 -2.72 3.97
C GLU A 178 -6.04 -1.36 4.13
N ARG A 179 -6.44 -1.01 5.36
CA ARG A 179 -7.36 0.11 5.64
C ARG A 179 -6.69 1.33 6.22
N ASN A 180 -5.69 1.13 7.07
CA ASN A 180 -5.08 2.17 7.89
C ASN A 180 -3.55 2.06 7.87
N PHE A 181 -2.89 3.14 8.27
CA PHE A 181 -1.44 3.19 8.42
C PHE A 181 -1.05 3.48 9.87
N LEU A 182 0.13 3.04 10.24
CA LEU A 182 0.80 3.34 11.51
C LEU A 182 2.14 4.00 11.19
N GLU A 183 2.27 5.27 11.51
CA GLU A 183 3.54 5.98 11.40
C GLU A 183 4.49 5.58 12.53
N ILE A 184 5.75 5.32 12.19
CA ILE A 184 6.82 4.99 13.13
C ILE A 184 7.77 6.19 13.17
N ASP A 185 7.58 7.05 14.15
CA ASP A 185 8.41 8.22 14.37
C ASP A 185 9.35 7.98 15.56
N LEU A 186 10.61 8.40 15.43
CA LEU A 186 11.61 8.28 16.50
C LEU A 186 11.30 9.16 17.71
N ASP A 187 10.65 10.30 17.47
CA ASP A 187 10.23 11.27 18.48
C ASP A 187 8.73 11.15 18.82
N GLY A 188 8.04 10.19 18.19
CA GLY A 188 6.62 9.95 18.33
C GLY A 188 6.25 9.04 19.50
N ALA A 189 4.99 8.62 19.52
CA ALA A 189 4.48 7.70 20.53
C ALA A 189 5.13 6.31 20.41
N PHE A 190 5.42 5.69 21.56
CA PHE A 190 5.95 4.33 21.63
C PHE A 190 4.94 3.32 21.05
N SER A 191 5.40 2.50 20.10
CA SER A 191 4.58 1.47 19.46
C SER A 191 4.96 0.08 19.97
N ILE A 192 3.97 -0.66 20.46
CA ILE A 192 4.15 -2.02 20.98
C ILE A 192 3.94 -3.03 19.85
N VAL A 193 4.91 -3.92 19.65
CA VAL A 193 4.79 -5.11 18.82
C VAL A 193 4.32 -6.27 19.69
N GLY A 194 3.15 -6.84 19.34
CA GLY A 194 2.64 -8.05 19.99
C GLY A 194 3.29 -9.29 19.38
N GLU A 195 4.03 -10.08 20.17
CA GLU A 195 4.82 -11.24 19.73
C GLU A 195 4.24 -12.60 20.14
N ARG A 196 2.99 -12.64 20.57
CA ARG A 196 2.44 -13.88 21.15
C ARG A 196 2.00 -14.92 20.11
N ILE A 197 1.85 -14.52 18.85
CA ILE A 197 1.55 -15.43 17.74
C ILE A 197 2.84 -16.13 17.31
N ASN A 198 3.32 -17.01 18.18
CA ASN A 198 4.52 -17.79 17.98
C ASN A 198 4.32 -19.14 18.68
N PRO A 199 4.39 -20.29 17.97
CA PRO A 199 4.11 -21.63 18.53
C PRO A 199 5.20 -22.15 19.46
N THR A 200 6.36 -21.50 19.56
CA THR A 200 7.47 -21.93 20.42
C THR A 200 7.02 -22.02 21.88
N GLY A 201 7.09 -23.24 22.44
CA GLY A 201 6.68 -23.52 23.83
C GLY A 201 5.17 -23.58 24.07
N LYS A 202 4.30 -23.34 23.07
CA LYS A 202 2.84 -23.32 23.18
C LYS A 202 2.19 -24.56 22.57
N LYS A 203 2.09 -25.64 23.36
CA LYS A 203 1.57 -26.94 22.88
C LYS A 203 0.17 -26.88 22.25
N ASN A 204 -0.73 -26.08 22.83
CA ASN A 204 -2.09 -25.95 22.30
C ASN A 204 -2.09 -25.29 20.91
N LEU A 205 -1.30 -24.22 20.72
CA LEU A 205 -1.16 -23.58 19.42
C LEU A 205 -0.53 -24.51 18.39
N GLN A 206 0.55 -25.25 18.78
CA GLN A 206 1.17 -26.25 17.90
C GLN A 206 0.18 -27.32 17.45
N GLU A 207 -0.68 -27.81 18.35
CA GLU A 207 -1.68 -28.83 18.03
C GLU A 207 -2.76 -28.28 17.08
N GLU A 208 -3.21 -27.05 17.30
CA GLU A 208 -4.17 -26.38 16.43
C GLU A 208 -3.63 -26.16 15.02
N LEU A 209 -2.37 -25.70 14.92
CA LEU A 209 -1.69 -25.53 13.62
C LEU A 209 -1.54 -26.86 12.87
N ARG A 210 -1.29 -27.99 13.58
CA ARG A 210 -1.28 -29.33 12.94
C ARG A 210 -2.65 -29.74 12.40
N GLN A 211 -3.72 -29.21 12.98
CA GLN A 211 -5.09 -29.41 12.51
C GLN A 211 -5.52 -28.36 11.47
N LYS A 212 -4.61 -27.47 11.05
CA LYS A 212 -4.86 -26.36 10.12
C LYS A 212 -5.98 -25.41 10.58
N LYS A 213 -6.02 -25.12 11.87
CA LYS A 213 -6.97 -24.18 12.48
C LYS A 213 -6.25 -22.90 12.88
N MET A 214 -6.98 -21.78 12.86
CA MET A 214 -6.49 -20.44 13.19
C MET A 214 -7.24 -19.76 14.33
N ASP A 215 -8.15 -20.48 15.03
CA ASP A 215 -8.97 -19.87 16.07
C ASP A 215 -8.12 -19.26 17.20
N LEU A 216 -7.11 -20.01 17.71
CA LEU A 216 -6.19 -19.48 18.72
C LEU A 216 -5.28 -18.35 18.19
N VAL A 217 -4.93 -18.38 16.91
CA VAL A 217 -4.15 -17.29 16.27
C VAL A 217 -4.97 -16.00 16.28
N ILE A 218 -6.24 -16.09 15.92
CA ILE A 218 -7.18 -14.95 15.91
C ILE A 218 -7.41 -14.45 17.35
N ASP A 219 -7.72 -15.34 18.29
CA ASP A 219 -7.92 -15.00 19.70
C ASP A 219 -6.69 -14.27 20.29
N MET A 220 -5.48 -14.77 20.00
CA MET A 220 -4.24 -14.14 20.43
C MET A 220 -4.02 -12.78 19.79
N ALA A 221 -4.38 -12.60 18.53
CA ALA A 221 -4.29 -11.33 17.83
C ALA A 221 -5.20 -10.29 18.46
N GLU A 222 -6.49 -10.61 18.61
CA GLU A 222 -7.49 -9.74 19.21
C GLU A 222 -7.13 -9.36 20.66
N GLU A 223 -6.67 -10.33 21.48
CA GLU A 223 -6.23 -10.08 22.85
C GLU A 223 -5.06 -9.08 22.90
N GLN A 224 -4.05 -9.23 22.01
CA GLN A 224 -2.90 -8.35 21.95
C GLN A 224 -3.28 -6.93 21.50
N VAL A 225 -4.14 -6.81 20.50
CA VAL A 225 -4.66 -5.52 20.01
C VAL A 225 -5.47 -4.84 21.12
N ALA A 226 -6.35 -5.56 21.81
CA ALA A 226 -7.12 -5.04 22.94
C ALA A 226 -6.23 -4.56 24.10
N LYS A 227 -5.04 -5.13 24.25
CA LYS A 227 -4.01 -4.72 25.24
C LYS A 227 -3.07 -3.62 24.73
N GLY A 228 -3.28 -3.09 23.54
CA GLY A 228 -2.56 -1.93 23.01
C GLY A 228 -1.44 -2.24 22.03
N ALA A 229 -1.30 -3.49 21.55
CA ALA A 229 -0.39 -3.79 20.44
C ALA A 229 -0.79 -2.99 19.19
N LYS A 230 0.19 -2.37 18.56
CA LYS A 230 0.02 -1.57 17.34
C LYS A 230 0.52 -2.30 16.10
N ILE A 231 1.28 -3.37 16.27
CA ILE A 231 1.82 -4.26 15.25
C ILE A 231 1.71 -5.68 15.82
N LEU A 232 1.40 -6.67 14.99
CA LEU A 232 1.43 -8.07 15.39
C LEU A 232 2.55 -8.80 14.66
N ASP A 233 3.45 -9.39 15.43
CA ASP A 233 4.48 -10.30 14.93
C ASP A 233 3.90 -11.70 14.79
N VAL A 234 4.05 -12.28 13.59
CA VAL A 234 3.42 -13.54 13.20
C VAL A 234 4.49 -14.55 12.83
N ASN A 235 4.64 -15.55 13.66
CA ASN A 235 5.55 -16.69 13.47
C ASN A 235 4.77 -18.01 13.50
N MET A 236 4.99 -18.86 12.48
CA MET A 236 4.32 -20.17 12.35
C MET A 236 5.31 -21.34 12.45
N GLY A 237 6.57 -21.10 12.82
CA GLY A 237 7.63 -22.10 12.84
C GLY A 237 7.45 -23.14 13.94
N THR A 238 7.03 -24.36 13.59
CA THR A 238 6.99 -25.51 14.49
C THR A 238 7.13 -26.84 13.73
N ASN A 239 7.58 -27.87 14.42
CA ASN A 239 7.73 -29.19 13.80
C ASN A 239 6.38 -29.84 13.46
N GLY A 240 6.34 -30.53 12.33
CA GLY A 240 5.20 -31.35 11.91
C GLY A 240 4.08 -30.58 11.23
N ILE A 241 4.35 -29.39 10.70
CA ILE A 241 3.46 -28.62 9.84
C ILE A 241 4.18 -28.17 8.57
N ASP A 242 3.42 -27.73 7.58
CA ASP A 242 3.89 -26.91 6.49
C ASP A 242 3.84 -25.44 6.95
N GLU A 243 4.99 -24.87 7.33
CA GLU A 243 5.09 -23.51 7.84
C GLU A 243 4.59 -22.48 6.82
N LYS A 244 4.87 -22.69 5.52
CA LYS A 244 4.42 -21.82 4.44
C LYS A 244 2.90 -21.78 4.37
N GLU A 245 2.25 -22.94 4.33
CA GLU A 245 0.79 -23.02 4.30
C GLU A 245 0.17 -22.31 5.53
N MET A 246 0.73 -22.56 6.72
CA MET A 246 0.21 -21.93 7.95
C MET A 246 0.44 -20.42 7.98
N MET A 247 1.59 -19.94 7.50
CA MET A 247 1.85 -18.51 7.41
C MET A 247 0.86 -17.81 6.47
N LEU A 248 0.59 -18.39 5.29
CA LEU A 248 -0.35 -17.81 4.33
C LEU A 248 -1.79 -17.81 4.89
N MET A 249 -2.20 -18.88 5.58
CA MET A 249 -3.49 -18.92 6.27
C MET A 249 -3.57 -17.85 7.36
N ALA A 250 -2.54 -17.73 8.22
CA ALA A 250 -2.51 -16.74 9.29
C ALA A 250 -2.58 -15.30 8.74
N VAL A 251 -1.83 -14.99 7.69
CA VAL A 251 -1.87 -13.66 7.06
C VAL A 251 -3.27 -13.33 6.52
N ASN A 252 -3.93 -14.29 5.86
CA ASN A 252 -5.28 -14.09 5.33
C ASN A 252 -6.30 -13.87 6.46
N GLU A 253 -6.31 -14.72 7.48
CA GLU A 253 -7.26 -14.62 8.60
C GLU A 253 -7.03 -13.34 9.43
N LEU A 254 -5.78 -13.02 9.75
CA LEU A 254 -5.43 -11.84 10.53
C LEU A 254 -5.74 -10.53 9.79
N THR A 255 -5.59 -10.48 8.46
CA THR A 255 -5.96 -9.32 7.66
C THR A 255 -7.44 -8.98 7.78
N LEU A 256 -8.28 -10.00 7.99
CA LEU A 256 -9.72 -9.83 8.18
C LEU A 256 -10.08 -9.53 9.63
N ALA A 257 -9.38 -10.16 10.59
CA ALA A 257 -9.74 -10.13 11.99
C ALA A 257 -9.29 -8.84 12.72
N VAL A 258 -8.16 -8.23 12.33
CA VAL A 258 -7.59 -7.09 13.05
C VAL A 258 -7.22 -5.92 12.15
N ASP A 259 -7.23 -4.71 12.72
CA ASP A 259 -6.92 -3.45 12.03
C ASP A 259 -5.52 -2.90 12.34
N VAL A 260 -4.55 -3.77 12.59
CA VAL A 260 -3.16 -3.39 12.82
C VAL A 260 -2.23 -4.03 11.78
N PRO A 261 -1.09 -3.37 11.43
CA PRO A 261 -0.12 -3.96 10.51
C PRO A 261 0.51 -5.25 11.05
N LEU A 262 0.90 -6.15 10.13
CA LEU A 262 1.59 -7.39 10.46
C LEU A 262 3.10 -7.26 10.27
N CYS A 263 3.82 -7.94 11.16
CA CYS A 263 5.23 -8.23 11.07
C CYS A 263 5.39 -9.72 10.72
N ILE A 264 6.02 -10.00 9.59
CA ILE A 264 6.21 -11.36 9.09
C ILE A 264 7.53 -11.89 9.64
N ASP A 265 7.43 -12.89 10.52
CA ASP A 265 8.58 -13.53 11.19
C ASP A 265 8.76 -14.96 10.69
N SER A 266 9.73 -15.14 9.82
CA SER A 266 10.19 -16.48 9.39
C SER A 266 11.67 -16.48 9.05
N SER A 267 12.33 -17.61 9.33
CA SER A 267 13.71 -17.85 8.93
C SER A 267 13.87 -18.20 7.45
N TYR A 268 12.78 -18.53 6.76
CA TYR A 268 12.77 -18.98 5.37
C TYR A 268 12.38 -17.84 4.42
N VAL A 269 13.26 -17.56 3.46
CA VAL A 269 13.09 -16.47 2.49
C VAL A 269 11.82 -16.63 1.65
N ASP A 270 11.54 -17.82 1.18
CA ASP A 270 10.37 -18.14 0.35
C ASP A 270 9.05 -17.97 1.10
N ILE A 271 9.03 -18.27 2.40
CA ILE A 271 7.84 -18.03 3.25
C ILE A 271 7.58 -16.54 3.41
N VAL A 272 8.64 -15.76 3.71
CA VAL A 272 8.54 -14.30 3.80
C VAL A 272 8.04 -13.70 2.49
N GLU A 273 8.62 -14.10 1.35
CA GLU A 273 8.25 -13.56 0.04
C GLU A 273 6.78 -13.85 -0.32
N GLU A 274 6.31 -15.09 -0.09
CA GLU A 274 4.93 -15.45 -0.36
C GLU A 274 3.93 -14.74 0.57
N ALA A 275 4.29 -14.59 1.86
CA ALA A 275 3.48 -13.83 2.81
C ALA A 275 3.36 -12.35 2.40
N LEU A 276 4.47 -11.73 2.00
CA LEU A 276 4.49 -10.36 1.47
C LEU A 276 3.66 -10.22 0.19
N ARG A 277 3.62 -11.26 -0.65
CA ARG A 277 2.86 -11.26 -1.90
C ARG A 277 1.37 -11.13 -1.66
N ILE A 278 0.84 -11.85 -0.66
CA ILE A 278 -0.61 -11.86 -0.36
C ILE A 278 -1.04 -10.77 0.63
N TYR A 279 -0.12 -10.24 1.44
CA TYR A 279 -0.47 -9.21 2.41
C TYR A 279 -0.83 -7.90 1.72
N PRO A 280 -2.02 -7.32 1.96
CA PRO A 280 -2.51 -6.17 1.20
C PRO A 280 -1.84 -4.84 1.56
N GLY A 281 -1.15 -4.77 2.70
CA GLY A 281 -0.50 -3.57 3.22
C GLY A 281 1.00 -3.50 3.01
N ARG A 282 1.63 -2.56 3.71
CA ARG A 282 3.07 -2.43 3.85
C ARG A 282 3.52 -3.13 5.13
N ALA A 283 3.99 -4.38 5.02
CA ALA A 283 4.41 -5.21 6.14
C ALA A 283 5.75 -4.79 6.74
N LEU A 284 6.02 -5.29 7.96
CA LEU A 284 7.36 -5.33 8.56
C LEU A 284 7.93 -6.75 8.38
N ILE A 285 9.19 -6.89 8.02
CA ILE A 285 9.90 -8.16 7.98
C ILE A 285 10.73 -8.32 9.26
N ASN A 286 10.54 -9.38 10.01
CA ASN A 286 11.35 -9.76 11.16
C ASN A 286 12.14 -11.03 10.82
N SER A 287 13.41 -10.94 10.51
CA SER A 287 14.30 -9.81 10.29
C SER A 287 15.22 -10.10 9.10
N ILE A 288 15.92 -9.08 8.61
CA ILE A 288 16.99 -9.26 7.65
C ILE A 288 18.31 -9.20 8.40
N SER A 289 19.01 -10.34 8.50
CA SER A 289 20.37 -10.40 9.04
C SER A 289 21.41 -10.00 7.98
N LEU A 290 22.65 -9.77 8.43
CA LEU A 290 23.78 -9.46 7.54
C LEU A 290 24.39 -10.72 6.88
N GLU A 291 23.72 -11.84 6.97
CA GLU A 291 24.10 -13.06 6.23
C GLU A 291 23.89 -12.84 4.73
N PRO A 292 24.88 -13.12 3.87
CA PRO A 292 24.84 -12.78 2.44
C PRO A 292 23.60 -13.31 1.71
N GLU A 293 23.14 -14.52 2.03
CA GLU A 293 21.95 -15.11 1.42
C GLU A 293 20.66 -14.38 1.82
N LYS A 294 20.56 -13.89 3.06
CA LYS A 294 19.42 -13.10 3.52
C LYS A 294 19.37 -11.75 2.82
N ILE A 295 20.51 -11.04 2.78
CA ILE A 295 20.61 -9.76 2.09
C ILE A 295 20.25 -9.91 0.62
N LYS A 296 20.85 -10.90 -0.07
CA LYS A 296 20.67 -11.14 -1.49
C LYS A 296 19.22 -11.36 -1.92
N HIS A 297 18.41 -11.96 -1.06
CA HIS A 297 17.03 -12.33 -1.38
C HIS A 297 15.99 -11.42 -0.71
N LEU A 298 16.15 -11.10 0.58
CA LEU A 298 15.12 -10.34 1.30
C LEU A 298 15.16 -8.83 1.02
N ILE A 299 16.30 -8.23 0.69
CA ILE A 299 16.33 -6.81 0.29
C ILE A 299 15.59 -6.58 -1.02
N PRO A 300 15.80 -7.37 -2.10
CA PRO A 300 14.98 -7.28 -3.30
C PRO A 300 13.50 -7.55 -3.05
N ALA A 301 13.17 -8.53 -2.20
CA ALA A 301 11.77 -8.81 -1.82
C ALA A 301 11.15 -7.62 -1.07
N ALA A 302 11.84 -7.04 -0.09
CA ALA A 302 11.38 -5.85 0.61
C ALA A 302 11.10 -4.68 -0.37
N LYS A 303 12.00 -4.46 -1.34
CA LYS A 303 11.80 -3.44 -2.39
C LYS A 303 10.59 -3.78 -3.28
N LYS A 304 10.48 -5.02 -3.75
CA LYS A 304 9.42 -5.48 -4.66
C LYS A 304 8.02 -5.32 -4.06
N TYR A 305 7.86 -5.67 -2.79
CA TYR A 305 6.58 -5.63 -2.09
C TYR A 305 6.36 -4.34 -1.27
N GLY A 306 7.34 -3.43 -1.26
CA GLY A 306 7.30 -2.17 -0.53
C GLY A 306 7.41 -2.31 0.99
N ALA A 307 7.92 -3.45 1.51
CA ALA A 307 7.97 -3.73 2.93
C ALA A 307 9.05 -2.95 3.67
N MET A 308 8.85 -2.71 4.97
CA MET A 308 9.91 -2.32 5.90
C MET A 308 10.53 -3.58 6.52
N PHE A 309 11.70 -3.44 7.12
CA PHE A 309 12.35 -4.56 7.80
C PHE A 309 13.12 -4.12 9.03
N ILE A 310 13.26 -5.06 9.97
CA ILE A 310 14.17 -4.95 11.09
C ILE A 310 15.53 -5.43 10.63
N LEU A 311 16.55 -4.57 10.69
CA LEU A 311 17.91 -4.98 10.43
C LEU A 311 18.49 -5.63 11.67
N LEU A 312 18.85 -6.93 11.57
CA LEU A 312 19.55 -7.66 12.62
C LEU A 312 21.04 -7.67 12.33
N PRO A 313 21.88 -7.03 13.16
CA PRO A 313 23.33 -7.01 12.95
C PRO A 313 23.99 -8.34 13.36
N LEU A 314 23.57 -9.41 12.72
CA LEU A 314 24.09 -10.78 12.83
C LEU A 314 24.67 -11.17 11.49
N SER A 315 25.96 -11.46 11.44
CA SER A 315 26.69 -11.91 10.25
C SER A 315 27.18 -13.35 10.42
N ASP A 316 27.82 -13.90 9.40
CA ASP A 316 28.51 -15.22 9.46
C ASP A 316 29.57 -15.28 10.58
N LYS A 317 30.03 -14.13 11.09
CA LYS A 317 30.96 -14.01 12.22
C LYS A 317 30.26 -13.98 13.57
N GLY A 318 28.93 -13.97 13.61
CA GLY A 318 28.14 -13.82 14.82
C GLY A 318 27.68 -12.38 15.05
N LEU A 319 27.27 -12.10 16.30
CA LEU A 319 26.90 -10.76 16.74
C LEU A 319 28.13 -9.88 16.95
N PRO A 320 28.05 -8.56 16.68
CA PRO A 320 29.15 -7.63 16.94
C PRO A 320 29.49 -7.58 18.44
N GLU A 321 30.78 -7.62 18.78
CA GLU A 321 31.27 -7.63 20.16
C GLU A 321 31.15 -6.25 20.84
N ASN A 322 31.14 -5.17 20.05
CA ASN A 322 31.12 -3.80 20.56
C ASN A 322 30.38 -2.84 19.60
N LEU A 323 30.22 -1.58 20.05
CA LEU A 323 29.48 -0.56 19.31
C LEU A 323 30.16 -0.17 17.97
N GLU A 324 31.48 -0.12 17.93
CA GLU A 324 32.22 0.28 16.72
C GLU A 324 32.05 -0.82 15.63
N GLU A 325 32.22 -2.07 15.99
CA GLU A 325 32.00 -3.19 15.09
C GLU A 325 30.55 -3.21 14.60
N LYS A 326 29.57 -2.94 15.47
CA LYS A 326 28.16 -2.83 15.08
C LYS A 326 27.92 -1.73 14.07
N LYS A 327 28.56 -0.58 14.22
CA LYS A 327 28.46 0.53 13.26
C LYS A 327 29.09 0.17 11.92
N GLU A 328 30.28 -0.45 11.93
CA GLU A 328 30.96 -0.89 10.69
C GLU A 328 30.16 -1.94 9.91
N GLN A 329 29.41 -2.79 10.61
CA GLN A 329 28.58 -3.80 9.96
C GLN A 329 27.27 -3.24 9.37
N VAL A 330 26.74 -2.13 9.90
CA VAL A 330 25.43 -1.59 9.54
C VAL A 330 25.52 -0.41 8.56
N LEU A 331 26.64 0.34 8.56
CA LEU A 331 26.90 1.48 7.68
C LEU A 331 27.68 1.08 6.43
#